data_9b139717b81b195f9c0804fbb96dc464
#
_entry.id   9b139717b81b195f9c0804fbb96dc464
#
_cell.length_a   1.000
_cell.length_b   1.000
_cell.length_c   1.000
_cell.angle_alpha   90.00
_cell.angle_beta   90.00
_cell.angle_gamma   90.00
#
_symmetry.space_group_name_H-M   'P 1'
#
loop_
_entity.id
_entity.type
_entity.pdbx_description
1 polymer ?
#
loop_
_entity_poly.entity_id
_entity_poly.type
_entity_poly.pdbx_seq_one_letter_code
_entity_poly.pdbx_strand_id
1 'polypeptide(L)'
;MENQTIKIKEITYYPKNKKYFEKLLSFSKVLFALSDNLNLKPIVYGSLAYAFYVRDKKIDIHDIDLLVPENSFPKIIKEIKKRKELSYELTNYHSLKVYCDEAKITFDSIKHYYSDLPNEFIEIKINEYPFKIVTIDSLKEIYKRGISTNIIKRKEYQKKLDGLNQIN
;
A
#
# COMPACT_ATOMS: atom_id res chain seq x y z
N MET A 1 -29.07 -8.15 18.68
CA MET A 1 -27.65 -7.89 18.29
C MET A 1 -27.65 -6.58 17.54
N GLU A 2 -27.17 -5.51 18.18
CA GLU A 2 -27.01 -4.23 17.51
C GLU A 2 -25.90 -4.38 16.48
N ASN A 3 -26.24 -4.15 15.20
CA ASN A 3 -25.25 -4.00 14.14
C ASN A 3 -24.40 -2.76 14.47
N GLN A 4 -23.23 -2.97 15.06
CA GLN A 4 -22.23 -1.92 15.16
C GLN A 4 -21.82 -1.56 13.73
N THR A 5 -22.38 -0.47 13.22
CA THR A 5 -21.95 0.13 11.95
C THR A 5 -20.49 0.55 12.13
N ILE A 6 -19.56 -0.22 11.57
CA ILE A 6 -18.13 0.13 11.59
C ILE A 6 -18.00 1.46 10.85
N LYS A 7 -17.73 2.53 11.60
CA LYS A 7 -17.56 3.86 11.02
C LYS A 7 -16.24 3.91 10.24
N ILE A 8 -16.33 3.80 8.91
CA ILE A 8 -15.16 3.88 8.02
C ILE A 8 -14.52 5.26 8.19
N LYS A 9 -13.25 5.29 8.53
CA LYS A 9 -12.49 6.55 8.66
C LYS A 9 -12.21 7.13 7.28
N GLU A 10 -12.63 8.38 7.07
CA GLU A 10 -12.45 9.08 5.81
C GLU A 10 -11.55 10.29 5.99
N ILE A 11 -10.62 10.49 5.05
CA ILE A 11 -9.77 11.67 5.00
C ILE A 11 -9.67 12.23 3.59
N THR A 12 -9.51 13.55 3.51
CA THR A 12 -9.06 14.23 2.30
C THR A 12 -7.57 14.50 2.43
N TYR A 13 -6.78 13.95 1.51
CA TYR A 13 -5.34 14.08 1.51
C TYR A 13 -4.82 14.36 0.12
N TYR A 14 -4.02 15.42 -0.02
CA TYR A 14 -3.31 15.76 -1.25
C TYR A 14 -1.85 16.04 -0.91
N PRO A 15 -0.90 15.18 -1.33
CA PRO A 15 0.52 15.42 -1.19
C PRO A 15 0.97 16.56 -2.11
N LYS A 16 2.25 16.93 -2.01
CA LYS A 16 2.85 17.95 -2.86
C LYS A 16 2.72 17.61 -4.37
N ASN A 17 2.86 16.33 -4.74
CA ASN A 17 2.70 15.83 -6.11
C ASN A 17 1.25 15.46 -6.45
N LYS A 18 0.30 16.34 -6.16
CA LYS A 18 -1.15 16.10 -6.24
C LYS A 18 -1.60 15.45 -7.56
N LYS A 19 -1.17 15.97 -8.72
CA LYS A 19 -1.60 15.46 -10.04
C LYS A 19 -1.18 14.00 -10.24
N TYR A 20 0.02 13.65 -9.84
CA TYR A 20 0.52 12.28 -9.92
C TYR A 20 -0.22 11.37 -8.92
N PHE A 21 -0.47 11.87 -7.73
CA PHE A 21 -1.23 11.13 -6.72
C PHE A 21 -2.66 10.80 -7.17
N GLU A 22 -3.33 11.72 -7.85
CA GLU A 22 -4.65 11.47 -8.45
C GLU A 22 -4.60 10.36 -9.51
N LYS A 23 -3.52 10.29 -10.32
CA LYS A 23 -3.30 9.18 -11.26
C LYS A 23 -3.11 7.85 -10.52
N LEU A 24 -2.33 7.83 -9.43
CA LEU A 24 -2.16 6.64 -8.60
C LEU A 24 -3.49 6.16 -8.00
N LEU A 25 -4.33 7.06 -7.49
CA LEU A 25 -5.65 6.71 -6.96
C LEU A 25 -6.55 6.12 -8.03
N SER A 26 -6.59 6.72 -9.22
CA SER A 26 -7.36 6.18 -10.35
C SER A 26 -6.84 4.81 -10.79
N PHE A 27 -5.54 4.63 -10.84
CA PHE A 27 -4.92 3.35 -11.18
C PHE A 27 -5.19 2.28 -10.10
N SER A 28 -5.15 2.66 -8.82
CA SER A 28 -5.47 1.73 -7.73
C SER A 28 -6.87 1.14 -7.86
N LYS A 29 -7.85 1.93 -8.32
CA LYS A 29 -9.22 1.44 -8.58
C LYS A 29 -9.24 0.33 -9.61
N VAL A 30 -8.46 0.45 -10.68
CA VAL A 30 -8.33 -0.60 -11.72
C VAL A 30 -7.74 -1.87 -11.13
N LEU A 31 -6.67 -1.76 -10.33
CA LEU A 31 -6.00 -2.92 -9.72
C LEU A 31 -6.83 -3.56 -8.59
N PHE A 32 -7.61 -2.79 -7.85
CA PHE A 32 -8.54 -3.35 -6.87
C PHE A 32 -9.67 -4.12 -7.54
N ALA A 33 -10.25 -3.62 -8.62
CA ALA A 33 -11.24 -4.36 -9.39
C ALA A 33 -10.68 -5.68 -9.95
N LEU A 34 -9.42 -5.67 -10.44
CA LEU A 34 -8.71 -6.88 -10.85
C LEU A 34 -8.52 -7.84 -9.66
N SER A 35 -8.11 -7.32 -8.52
CA SER A 35 -7.90 -8.11 -7.30
C SER A 35 -9.19 -8.74 -6.77
N ASP A 36 -10.30 -8.01 -6.81
CA ASP A 36 -11.61 -8.51 -6.41
C ASP A 36 -12.05 -9.69 -7.30
N ASN A 37 -11.83 -9.61 -8.61
CA ASN A 37 -12.10 -10.71 -9.55
C ASN A 37 -11.26 -11.96 -9.24
N LEU A 38 -10.11 -11.80 -8.61
CA LEU A 38 -9.24 -12.89 -8.15
C LEU A 38 -9.51 -13.30 -6.70
N ASN A 39 -10.50 -12.70 -6.06
CA ASN A 39 -10.82 -12.89 -4.64
C ASN A 39 -9.64 -12.53 -3.72
N LEU A 40 -8.84 -11.55 -4.11
CA LEU A 40 -7.74 -11.00 -3.34
C LEU A 40 -8.19 -9.73 -2.59
N LYS A 41 -7.61 -9.52 -1.42
CA LYS A 41 -7.86 -8.33 -0.59
C LYS A 41 -6.52 -7.64 -0.28
N PRO A 42 -5.97 -6.85 -1.21
CA PRO A 42 -4.69 -6.19 -1.00
C PRO A 42 -4.73 -5.23 0.20
N ILE A 43 -3.65 -5.21 0.97
CA ILE A 43 -3.52 -4.35 2.15
C ILE A 43 -2.43 -3.31 1.87
N VAL A 44 -2.78 -2.04 1.97
CA VAL A 44 -1.84 -0.92 1.77
C VAL A 44 -0.88 -0.83 2.95
N TYR A 45 0.39 -0.66 2.64
CA TYR A 45 1.44 -0.31 3.59
C TYR A 45 2.36 0.76 2.99
N GLY A 46 3.57 0.94 3.50
CA GLY A 46 4.54 1.86 2.91
C GLY A 46 4.16 3.34 3.02
N SER A 47 4.51 4.12 2.00
CA SER A 47 4.40 5.59 2.06
C SER A 47 2.96 6.10 2.13
N LEU A 48 2.02 5.45 1.47
CA LEU A 48 0.61 5.86 1.54
C LEU A 48 0.00 5.61 2.92
N ALA A 49 0.30 4.44 3.53
CA ALA A 49 -0.13 4.15 4.89
C ALA A 49 0.50 5.15 5.89
N TYR A 50 1.77 5.46 5.72
CA TYR A 50 2.45 6.48 6.52
C TYR A 50 1.77 7.84 6.40
N ALA A 51 1.53 8.32 5.18
CA ALA A 51 0.86 9.58 4.91
C ALA A 51 -0.55 9.66 5.51
N PHE A 52 -1.28 8.54 5.48
CA PHE A 52 -2.60 8.46 6.13
C PHE A 52 -2.51 8.73 7.63
N TYR A 53 -1.51 8.18 8.31
CA TYR A 53 -1.38 8.38 9.77
C TYR A 53 -0.83 9.76 10.13
N VAL A 54 0.25 10.21 9.49
CA VAL A 54 0.90 11.49 9.84
C VAL A 54 0.22 12.71 9.21
N ARG A 55 -0.52 12.53 8.10
CA ARG A 55 -1.22 13.60 7.35
C ARG A 55 -0.31 14.75 6.91
N ASP A 56 0.97 14.47 6.71
CA ASP A 56 1.94 15.47 6.25
C ASP A 56 1.84 15.66 4.73
N LYS A 57 1.37 16.83 4.30
CA LYS A 57 1.22 17.19 2.88
C LYS A 57 2.55 17.45 2.17
N LYS A 58 3.66 17.50 2.88
CA LYS A 58 4.99 17.65 2.28
C LYS A 58 5.57 16.34 1.75
N ILE A 59 4.94 15.22 2.04
CA ILE A 59 5.33 13.89 1.58
C ILE A 59 4.87 13.74 0.14
N ASP A 60 5.79 13.36 -0.76
CA ASP A 60 5.45 12.90 -2.11
C ASP A 60 5.10 11.41 -2.07
N ILE A 61 4.02 11.04 -2.76
CA ILE A 61 3.63 9.64 -2.95
C ILE A 61 4.00 9.25 -4.38
N HIS A 62 4.98 8.35 -4.51
CA HIS A 62 5.50 7.91 -5.81
C HIS A 62 4.95 6.56 -6.27
N ASP A 63 4.43 5.77 -5.35
CA ASP A 63 3.78 4.49 -5.61
C ASP A 63 2.81 4.13 -4.48
N ILE A 64 2.03 3.09 -4.71
CA ILE A 64 1.21 2.45 -3.69
C ILE A 64 1.72 1.04 -3.52
N ASP A 65 2.11 0.70 -2.29
CA ASP A 65 2.60 -0.63 -1.93
C ASP A 65 1.46 -1.46 -1.34
N LEU A 66 1.21 -2.63 -1.93
CA LEU A 66 0.11 -3.53 -1.61
C LEU A 66 0.64 -4.90 -1.18
N LEU A 67 0.25 -5.38 -0.01
CA LEU A 67 0.54 -6.74 0.45
C LEU A 67 -0.52 -7.71 -0.09
N VAL A 68 -0.04 -8.80 -0.71
CA VAL A 68 -0.85 -9.93 -1.19
C VAL A 68 -0.13 -11.25 -0.93
N PRO A 69 -0.83 -12.39 -0.90
CA PRO A 69 -0.18 -13.70 -0.87
C PRO A 69 0.70 -13.88 -2.12
N GLU A 70 1.95 -14.33 -1.95
CA GLU A 70 2.91 -14.48 -3.05
C GLU A 70 2.44 -15.44 -4.15
N ASN A 71 1.70 -16.47 -3.79
CA ASN A 71 1.09 -17.41 -4.75
C ASN A 71 0.02 -16.76 -5.65
N SER A 72 -0.34 -15.50 -5.39
CA SER A 72 -1.27 -14.72 -6.22
C SER A 72 -0.59 -14.11 -7.45
N PHE A 73 0.73 -13.92 -7.45
CA PHE A 73 1.44 -13.24 -8.53
C PHE A 73 1.18 -13.83 -9.91
N PRO A 74 1.23 -15.16 -10.13
CA PRO A 74 0.93 -15.73 -11.44
C PRO A 74 -0.48 -15.39 -11.94
N LYS A 75 -1.46 -15.34 -11.04
CA LYS A 75 -2.86 -15.00 -11.37
C LYS A 75 -2.97 -13.52 -11.73
N ILE A 76 -2.36 -12.63 -10.95
CA ILE A 76 -2.32 -11.19 -11.22
C ILE A 76 -1.66 -10.92 -12.58
N ILE A 77 -0.51 -11.55 -12.86
CA ILE A 77 0.21 -11.41 -14.14
C ILE A 77 -0.67 -11.86 -15.31
N LYS A 78 -1.41 -12.97 -15.16
CA LYS A 78 -2.32 -13.45 -16.19
C LYS A 78 -3.41 -12.42 -16.52
N GLU A 79 -3.95 -11.73 -15.52
CA GLU A 79 -4.96 -10.69 -15.73
C GLU A 79 -4.35 -9.41 -16.33
N ILE A 80 -3.14 -9.02 -15.91
CA ILE A 80 -2.42 -7.87 -16.48
C ILE A 80 -2.16 -8.09 -17.98
N LYS A 81 -1.73 -9.28 -18.37
CA LYS A 81 -1.45 -9.61 -19.78
C LYS A 81 -2.68 -9.47 -20.72
N LYS A 82 -3.89 -9.45 -20.19
CA LYS A 82 -5.11 -9.21 -20.97
C LYS A 82 -5.36 -7.72 -21.27
N ARG A 83 -4.60 -6.83 -20.65
CA ARG A 83 -4.78 -5.37 -20.69
C ARG A 83 -3.57 -4.72 -21.35
N LYS A 84 -3.77 -4.16 -22.54
CA LYS A 84 -2.69 -3.55 -23.34
C LYS A 84 -2.08 -2.32 -22.70
N GLU A 85 -2.85 -1.63 -21.87
CA GLU A 85 -2.43 -0.42 -21.13
C GLU A 85 -1.55 -0.72 -19.92
N LEU A 86 -1.45 -1.99 -19.50
CA LEU A 86 -0.68 -2.38 -18.33
C LEU A 86 0.62 -3.09 -18.72
N SER A 87 1.67 -2.80 -17.99
CA SER A 87 2.92 -3.56 -18.00
C SER A 87 3.34 -3.97 -16.60
N TYR A 88 4.26 -4.91 -16.49
CA TYR A 88 4.70 -5.39 -15.19
C TYR A 88 6.18 -5.78 -15.18
N GLU A 89 6.75 -5.78 -13.99
CA GLU A 89 8.10 -6.27 -13.68
C GLU A 89 8.01 -7.14 -12.41
N LEU A 90 8.46 -8.38 -12.49
CA LEU A 90 8.63 -9.24 -11.33
C LEU A 90 10.08 -9.15 -10.85
N THR A 91 10.28 -8.68 -9.62
CA THR A 91 11.62 -8.53 -9.05
C THR A 91 12.06 -9.76 -8.27
N ASN A 92 13.39 -9.90 -8.06
CA ASN A 92 13.95 -10.96 -7.22
C ASN A 92 13.66 -10.75 -5.71
N TYR A 93 13.00 -9.65 -5.34
CA TYR A 93 12.68 -9.28 -3.95
C TYR A 93 11.22 -9.58 -3.58
N HIS A 94 10.58 -10.55 -4.24
CA HIS A 94 9.19 -10.92 -3.98
C HIS A 94 8.20 -9.76 -4.19
N SER A 95 8.47 -8.93 -5.19
CA SER A 95 7.64 -7.78 -5.57
C SER A 95 7.24 -7.85 -7.04
N LEU A 96 5.97 -7.60 -7.29
CA LEU A 96 5.40 -7.44 -8.62
C LEU A 96 5.01 -5.98 -8.82
N LYS A 97 5.81 -5.25 -9.61
CA LYS A 97 5.51 -3.87 -9.98
C LYS A 97 4.59 -3.86 -11.19
N VAL A 98 3.53 -3.09 -11.12
CA VAL A 98 2.57 -2.89 -12.22
C VAL A 98 2.54 -1.43 -12.59
N TYR A 99 2.56 -1.17 -13.89
CA TYR A 99 2.62 0.17 -14.45
C TYR A 99 1.41 0.42 -15.35
N CYS A 100 0.88 1.64 -15.27
CA CYS A 100 -0.05 2.21 -16.22
C CYS A 100 0.45 3.62 -16.55
N ASP A 101 0.93 3.84 -17.77
CA ASP A 101 1.70 5.03 -18.14
C ASP A 101 2.87 5.25 -17.17
N GLU A 102 2.90 6.41 -16.50
CA GLU A 102 3.91 6.76 -15.50
C GLU A 102 3.56 6.29 -14.06
N ALA A 103 2.33 5.87 -13.84
CA ALA A 103 1.88 5.44 -12.51
C ALA A 103 2.36 4.02 -12.19
N LYS A 104 2.84 3.81 -10.96
CA LYS A 104 3.34 2.52 -10.48
C LYS A 104 2.61 2.10 -9.21
N ILE A 105 2.18 0.86 -9.17
CA ILE A 105 1.69 0.19 -7.96
C ILE A 105 2.46 -1.11 -7.80
N THR A 106 2.88 -1.41 -6.58
CA THR A 106 3.68 -2.60 -6.27
C THR A 106 2.86 -3.57 -5.43
N PHE A 107 2.77 -4.83 -5.89
CA PHE A 107 2.30 -5.94 -5.06
C PHE A 107 3.49 -6.62 -4.41
N ASP A 108 3.48 -6.70 -3.09
CA ASP A 108 4.53 -7.32 -2.29
C ASP A 108 4.01 -8.56 -1.58
N SER A 109 4.88 -9.53 -1.35
CA SER A 109 4.54 -10.77 -0.67
C SER A 109 4.28 -10.54 0.81
N ILE A 110 3.07 -10.85 1.28
CA ILE A 110 2.73 -10.86 2.72
C ILE A 110 3.73 -11.72 3.49
N LYS A 111 4.05 -12.90 2.97
CA LYS A 111 4.98 -13.84 3.63
C LYS A 111 6.34 -13.22 3.87
N HIS A 112 6.84 -12.43 2.93
CA HIS A 112 8.16 -11.81 3.00
C HIS A 112 8.20 -10.63 3.98
N TYR A 113 7.18 -9.77 3.94
CA TYR A 113 7.18 -8.51 4.70
C TYR A 113 6.43 -8.59 6.03
N TYR A 114 5.55 -9.59 6.21
CA TYR A 114 4.52 -9.55 7.24
C TYR A 114 4.20 -10.91 7.88
N SER A 115 4.97 -11.96 7.64
CA SER A 115 4.60 -13.36 7.93
C SER A 115 4.30 -13.68 9.40
N ASP A 116 4.85 -12.92 10.33
CA ASP A 116 4.74 -13.12 11.78
C ASP A 116 4.08 -11.94 12.51
N LEU A 117 3.58 -10.96 11.76
CA LEU A 117 2.78 -9.87 12.32
C LEU A 117 1.29 -10.22 12.29
N PRO A 118 0.50 -9.70 13.22
CA PRO A 118 -0.96 -9.82 13.14
C PRO A 118 -1.45 -9.31 11.79
N ASN A 119 -2.25 -10.09 11.08
CA ASN A 119 -2.83 -9.70 9.80
C ASN A 119 -4.00 -8.71 10.02
N GLU A 120 -3.73 -7.65 10.76
CA GLU A 120 -4.68 -6.63 11.14
C GLU A 120 -4.64 -5.47 10.16
N PHE A 121 -5.80 -5.02 9.77
CA PHE A 121 -5.96 -3.85 8.91
C PHE A 121 -7.18 -3.04 9.37
N ILE A 122 -7.22 -1.78 8.95
CA ILE A 122 -8.38 -0.93 9.08
C ILE A 122 -8.93 -0.58 7.69
N GLU A 123 -10.24 -0.42 7.59
CA GLU A 123 -10.89 0.07 6.38
C GLU A 123 -11.00 1.58 6.44
N ILE A 124 -10.58 2.24 5.38
CA ILE A 124 -10.52 3.71 5.28
C ILE A 124 -10.94 4.18 3.90
N LYS A 125 -11.17 5.49 3.78
CA LYS A 125 -11.26 6.18 2.49
C LYS A 125 -10.25 7.33 2.45
N ILE A 126 -9.51 7.41 1.35
CA ILE A 126 -8.63 8.54 1.03
C ILE A 126 -9.19 9.18 -0.24
N ASN A 127 -9.62 10.44 -0.16
CA ASN A 127 -10.25 11.16 -1.28
C ASN A 127 -11.36 10.32 -1.95
N GLU A 128 -12.23 9.72 -1.12
CA GLU A 128 -13.35 8.84 -1.52
C GLU A 128 -12.94 7.45 -2.04
N TYR A 129 -11.65 7.18 -2.28
CA TYR A 129 -11.17 5.84 -2.67
C TYR A 129 -11.07 4.92 -1.45
N PRO A 130 -11.70 3.72 -1.48
CA PRO A 130 -11.65 2.78 -0.37
C PRO A 130 -10.31 2.02 -0.36
N PHE A 131 -9.73 1.86 0.83
CA PHE A 131 -8.51 1.08 1.06
C PHE A 131 -8.62 0.25 2.33
N LYS A 132 -7.90 -0.87 2.35
CA LYS A 132 -7.50 -1.56 3.57
C LYS A 132 -6.05 -1.20 3.82
N ILE A 133 -5.75 -0.68 5.00
CA ILE A 133 -4.38 -0.34 5.37
C ILE A 133 -3.95 -1.07 6.63
N VAL A 134 -2.67 -1.36 6.77
CA VAL A 134 -2.08 -1.91 7.99
C VAL A 134 -2.36 -1.00 9.18
N THR A 135 -2.48 -1.56 10.37
CA THR A 135 -2.57 -0.77 11.60
C THR A 135 -1.28 0.04 11.82
N ILE A 136 -1.37 1.10 12.62
CA ILE A 136 -0.20 1.93 12.94
C ILE A 136 0.91 1.11 13.62
N ASP A 137 0.55 0.17 14.50
CA ASP A 137 1.52 -0.67 15.20
C ASP A 137 2.21 -1.63 14.23
N SER A 138 1.47 -2.22 13.32
CA SER A 138 2.01 -3.06 12.26
C SER A 138 2.95 -2.27 11.34
N LEU A 139 2.60 -1.05 10.98
CA LEU A 139 3.46 -0.19 10.16
C LEU A 139 4.76 0.18 10.89
N LYS A 140 4.69 0.46 12.19
CA LYS A 140 5.89 0.68 13.03
C LYS A 140 6.80 -0.54 13.03
N GLU A 141 6.26 -1.74 13.17
CA GLU A 141 7.05 -2.97 13.13
C GLU A 141 7.69 -3.22 11.75
N ILE A 142 7.00 -2.94 10.66
CA ILE A 142 7.57 -3.02 9.30
C ILE A 142 8.78 -2.08 9.18
N TYR A 143 8.68 -0.85 9.66
CA TYR A 143 9.81 0.09 9.60
C TYR A 143 10.97 -0.32 10.53
N LYS A 144 10.72 -0.82 11.72
CA LYS A 144 11.77 -1.36 12.61
C LYS A 144 12.55 -2.49 11.93
N ARG A 145 11.86 -3.40 11.24
CA ARG A 145 12.50 -4.47 10.46
C ARG A 145 13.31 -3.91 9.30
N GLY A 146 12.75 -2.95 8.57
CA GLY A 146 13.45 -2.26 7.48
C GLY A 146 14.74 -1.58 7.95
N ILE A 147 14.76 -0.96 9.14
CA ILE A 147 15.95 -0.36 9.76
C ILE A 147 17.04 -1.40 10.00
N SER A 148 16.68 -2.60 10.43
CA SER A 148 17.65 -3.67 10.71
C SER A 148 18.13 -4.40 9.45
N THR A 149 17.32 -4.48 8.39
CA THR A 149 17.59 -5.32 7.22
C THR A 149 17.99 -4.54 5.97
N ASN A 150 17.61 -3.26 5.84
CA ASN A 150 17.87 -2.46 4.66
C ASN A 150 18.79 -1.27 4.96
N ILE A 151 20.08 -1.46 4.72
CA ILE A 151 21.11 -0.43 4.99
C ILE A 151 20.86 0.84 4.17
N ILE A 152 20.44 0.73 2.92
CA ILE A 152 20.24 1.86 1.99
C ILE A 152 19.09 2.76 2.46
N LYS A 153 17.97 2.18 2.88
CA LYS A 153 16.76 2.90 3.29
C LYS A 153 16.67 3.14 4.81
N ARG A 154 17.67 2.74 5.58
CA ARG A 154 17.67 2.82 7.06
C ARG A 154 17.29 4.20 7.59
N LYS A 155 17.90 5.26 7.05
CA LYS A 155 17.63 6.64 7.49
C LYS A 155 16.20 7.08 7.17
N GLU A 156 15.68 6.68 6.02
CA GLU A 156 14.29 6.96 5.62
C GLU A 156 13.31 6.26 6.54
N TYR A 157 13.52 4.98 6.81
CA TYR A 157 12.67 4.21 7.71
C TYR A 157 12.73 4.72 9.15
N GLN A 158 13.91 5.13 9.64
CA GLN A 158 14.04 5.75 10.96
C GLN A 158 13.21 7.03 11.05
N LYS A 159 13.33 7.92 10.07
CA LYS A 159 12.55 9.17 10.02
C LYS A 159 11.04 8.90 10.03
N LYS A 160 10.58 7.90 9.27
CA LYS A 160 9.17 7.51 9.24
C LYS A 160 8.70 6.92 10.57
N LEU A 161 9.52 6.08 11.20
CA LEU A 161 9.21 5.52 12.51
C LEU A 161 9.12 6.62 13.59
N ASP A 162 10.05 7.57 13.58
CA ASP A 162 10.03 8.72 14.50
C ASP A 162 8.76 9.57 14.31
N GLY A 163 8.35 9.80 13.06
CA GLY A 163 7.09 10.49 12.74
C GLY A 163 5.85 9.76 13.26
N LEU A 164 5.80 8.43 13.13
CA LEU A 164 4.69 7.63 13.69
C LEU A 164 4.67 7.61 15.21
N ASN A 165 5.82 7.67 15.86
CA ASN A 165 5.92 7.69 17.33
C ASN A 165 5.45 9.03 17.95
N GLN A 166 5.32 10.09 17.15
CA GLN A 166 4.77 11.38 17.59
C GLN A 166 3.24 11.44 17.54
N ILE A 167 2.60 10.42 16.96
CA ILE A 167 1.14 10.33 16.88
C ILE A 167 0.64 9.68 18.19
N ASN A 168 -0.18 10.43 18.95
CA ASN A 168 -0.86 9.95 20.16
C ASN A 168 -2.18 9.26 19.82
#